data_9de4cf832788f124fe47fc8ec1112673
#
_entry.id   9de4cf832788f124fe47fc8ec1112673
#
_cell.length_a   1.000
_cell.length_b   1.000
_cell.length_c   1.000
_cell.angle_alpha   90.00
_cell.angle_beta   90.00
_cell.angle_gamma   90.00
#
_symmetry.space_group_name_H-M   'P 1'
#
loop_
_entity.id
_entity.type
_entity.pdbx_description
1 polymer ?
#
loop_
_entity_poly.entity_id
_entity_poly.type
_entity_poly.pdbx_seq_one_letter_code
_entity_poly.pdbx_strand_id
1 'polypeptide(L)'
;MSLMFRRLATAGVLTLAASLAQAQDGLQLLGDFIRSVQSGRAQFSQTVTAPSKDGQAPRAKSSSGTFEFARPNRFRFNYAKPFQQTLVADGQTLWLHDVDLNQVTARPLAQVLQGTPAAVIAAATDLRGLQADFKLSAQPASEGLQWVLAEPRTPGGQIQSIKVGLRTAAKGPELVSLDMLDSFGQRSVMRFAQFEANPALPAGSFDFKPPVGADVLRP
;
A
#
# COMPACT_ATOMS: atom_id res chain seq x y z
N MET A 1 11.05 0.26 63.37
CA MET A 1 9.80 -0.06 62.62
C MET A 1 9.46 1.16 61.76
N SER A 2 9.86 1.17 60.50
CA SER A 2 9.44 2.06 59.40
C SER A 2 10.53 2.17 58.32
N LEU A 3 10.55 1.24 57.37
CA LEU A 3 11.32 1.35 56.14
C LEU A 3 10.80 0.29 55.15
N MET A 4 9.56 0.43 54.71
CA MET A 4 8.99 -0.50 53.70
C MET A 4 7.82 0.16 52.96
N PHE A 5 8.05 1.27 52.22
CA PHE A 5 7.07 1.80 51.26
C PHE A 5 7.72 2.78 50.29
N ARG A 6 8.65 2.31 49.45
CA ARG A 6 9.23 3.19 48.40
C ARG A 6 9.76 2.45 47.15
N ARG A 7 9.14 1.37 46.67
CA ARG A 7 9.63 0.66 45.47
C ARG A 7 8.54 0.25 44.48
N LEU A 8 7.38 0.88 44.39
CA LEU A 8 6.31 0.48 43.47
C LEU A 8 5.88 1.54 42.45
N ALA A 9 6.55 2.69 42.36
CA ALA A 9 6.13 3.76 41.42
C ALA A 9 6.93 3.87 40.13
N THR A 10 8.01 3.10 39.95
CA THR A 10 8.94 3.26 38.79
C THR A 10 8.69 2.32 37.62
N ALA A 11 7.87 1.27 37.76
CA ALA A 11 7.66 0.29 36.67
C ALA A 11 6.63 0.74 35.61
N GLY A 12 5.69 1.62 35.97
CA GLY A 12 4.61 2.05 35.07
C GLY A 12 5.01 3.10 34.01
N VAL A 13 6.06 3.87 34.27
CA VAL A 13 6.48 4.95 33.37
C VAL A 13 7.35 4.45 32.24
N LEU A 14 8.11 3.37 32.45
CA LEU A 14 8.99 2.78 31.41
C LEU A 14 8.24 2.09 30.27
N THR A 15 7.08 1.49 30.54
CA THR A 15 6.30 0.79 29.51
C THR A 15 5.59 1.76 28.56
N LEU A 16 5.18 2.93 29.02
CA LEU A 16 4.54 3.94 28.19
C LEU A 16 5.55 4.63 27.24
N ALA A 17 6.78 4.85 27.73
CA ALA A 17 7.85 5.45 26.93
C ALA A 17 8.32 4.53 25.78
N ALA A 18 8.36 3.21 26.01
CA ALA A 18 8.71 2.24 24.97
C ALA A 18 7.65 2.16 23.84
N SER A 19 6.38 2.31 24.19
CA SER A 19 5.29 2.33 23.19
C SER A 19 5.31 3.58 22.29
N LEU A 20 5.68 4.72 22.86
CA LEU A 20 5.81 5.98 22.12
C LEU A 20 7.03 5.97 21.16
N ALA A 21 8.14 5.36 21.58
CA ALA A 21 9.33 5.22 20.72
C ALA A 21 9.05 4.32 19.51
N GLN A 22 8.35 3.20 19.69
CA GLN A 22 7.95 2.32 18.57
C GLN A 22 6.95 2.99 17.62
N ALA A 23 6.07 3.85 18.13
CA ALA A 23 5.12 4.58 17.31
C ALA A 23 5.80 5.62 16.42
N GLN A 24 6.88 6.25 16.90
CA GLN A 24 7.66 7.21 16.13
C GLN A 24 8.46 6.55 15.02
N ASP A 25 8.92 5.33 15.23
CA ASP A 25 9.70 4.57 14.26
C ASP A 25 8.93 4.25 12.95
N GLY A 26 7.63 3.95 13.03
CA GLY A 26 6.83 3.65 11.84
C GLY A 26 6.68 4.83 10.89
N LEU A 27 6.38 6.03 11.40
CA LEU A 27 6.28 7.24 10.58
C LEU A 27 7.63 7.67 10.02
N GLN A 28 8.69 7.53 10.81
CA GLN A 28 10.04 7.80 10.36
C GLN A 28 10.43 6.83 9.24
N LEU A 29 10.17 5.53 9.41
CA LEU A 29 10.49 4.51 8.41
C LEU A 29 9.71 4.72 7.11
N LEU A 30 8.44 5.15 7.18
CA LEU A 30 7.65 5.54 6.00
C LEU A 30 8.26 6.76 5.30
N GLY A 31 8.68 7.77 6.06
CA GLY A 31 9.37 8.94 5.50
C GLY A 31 10.68 8.58 4.82
N ASP A 32 11.47 7.69 5.43
CA ASP A 32 12.71 7.17 4.88
C ASP A 32 12.47 6.36 3.60
N PHE A 33 11.43 5.52 3.60
CA PHE A 33 11.02 4.76 2.42
C PHE A 33 10.65 5.70 1.25
N ILE A 34 9.79 6.69 1.49
CA ILE A 34 9.37 7.63 0.44
C ILE A 34 10.58 8.40 -0.12
N ARG A 35 11.51 8.82 0.75
CA ARG A 35 12.66 9.64 0.38
C ARG A 35 13.74 8.82 -0.35
N SER A 36 14.04 7.61 0.11
CA SER A 36 15.17 6.80 -0.39
C SER A 36 14.79 5.84 -1.52
N VAL A 37 13.52 5.41 -1.61
CA VAL A 37 13.06 4.45 -2.61
C VAL A 37 12.29 5.16 -3.71
N GLN A 38 12.99 5.51 -4.79
CA GLN A 38 12.40 6.21 -5.94
C GLN A 38 11.76 5.26 -6.95
N SER A 39 12.18 3.99 -6.96
CA SER A 39 11.58 2.91 -7.73
C SER A 39 11.63 1.61 -6.94
N GLY A 40 10.79 0.66 -7.31
CA GLY A 40 10.77 -0.65 -6.67
C GLY A 40 10.21 -1.72 -7.58
N ARG A 41 10.58 -2.96 -7.30
CA ARG A 41 10.04 -4.18 -7.89
C ARG A 41 9.77 -5.19 -6.80
N ALA A 42 8.68 -5.95 -6.91
CA ALA A 42 8.36 -7.02 -6.01
C ALA A 42 7.45 -8.08 -6.67
N GLN A 43 7.41 -9.26 -6.10
CA GLN A 43 6.28 -10.16 -6.27
C GLN A 43 5.19 -9.77 -5.27
N PHE A 44 3.92 -9.95 -5.63
CA PHE A 44 2.84 -9.72 -4.71
C PHE A 44 1.86 -10.89 -4.66
N SER A 45 1.22 -11.04 -3.51
CA SER A 45 -0.02 -11.77 -3.32
C SER A 45 -1.06 -10.84 -2.73
N GLN A 46 -2.30 -10.94 -3.21
CA GLN A 46 -3.42 -10.14 -2.75
C GLN A 46 -4.55 -11.05 -2.32
N THR A 47 -5.18 -10.75 -1.18
CA THR A 47 -6.41 -11.39 -0.75
C THR A 47 -7.46 -10.31 -0.54
N VAL A 48 -8.55 -10.42 -1.27
CA VAL A 48 -9.71 -9.52 -1.16
C VAL A 48 -10.83 -10.28 -0.45
N THR A 49 -11.26 -9.77 0.70
CA THR A 49 -12.31 -10.35 1.53
C THR A 49 -13.52 -9.43 1.52
N ALA A 50 -14.63 -9.91 0.98
CA ALA A 50 -15.90 -9.20 1.03
C ALA A 50 -16.51 -9.29 2.45
N PRO A 51 -17.25 -8.26 2.91
CA PRO A 51 -17.94 -8.32 4.20
C PRO A 51 -18.97 -9.47 4.21
N SER A 52 -19.25 -10.00 5.40
CA SER A 52 -20.32 -10.97 5.59
C SER A 52 -21.65 -10.36 5.20
N LYS A 53 -22.47 -11.10 4.45
CA LYS A 53 -23.85 -10.74 4.15
C LYS A 53 -24.75 -11.87 4.63
N ASP A 54 -25.85 -11.50 5.28
CA ASP A 54 -26.96 -12.42 5.66
C ASP A 54 -26.48 -13.68 6.41
N GLY A 55 -25.52 -13.55 7.35
CA GLY A 55 -24.99 -14.66 8.14
C GLY A 55 -24.08 -15.64 7.38
N GLN A 56 -23.76 -15.35 6.11
CA GLN A 56 -22.79 -16.14 5.35
C GLN A 56 -21.36 -15.77 5.72
N ALA A 57 -20.46 -16.77 5.71
CA ALA A 57 -19.03 -16.52 5.93
C ALA A 57 -18.46 -15.56 4.86
N PRO A 58 -17.49 -14.70 5.23
CA PRO A 58 -16.84 -13.81 4.28
C PRO A 58 -16.23 -14.59 3.12
N ARG A 59 -16.41 -14.10 1.89
CA ARG A 59 -15.81 -14.71 0.71
C ARG A 59 -14.47 -14.04 0.43
N ALA A 60 -13.41 -14.83 0.39
CA ALA A 60 -12.08 -14.39 0.04
C ALA A 60 -11.72 -14.82 -1.39
N LYS A 61 -11.11 -13.90 -2.15
CA LYS A 61 -10.50 -14.15 -3.46
C LYS A 61 -9.02 -13.82 -3.37
N SER A 62 -8.17 -14.69 -3.91
CA SER A 62 -6.73 -14.48 -3.93
C SER A 62 -6.22 -14.29 -5.35
N SER A 63 -5.27 -13.39 -5.52
CA SER A 63 -4.57 -13.14 -6.77
C SER A 63 -3.08 -12.94 -6.48
N SER A 64 -2.24 -13.09 -7.51
CA SER A 64 -0.81 -12.89 -7.38
C SER A 64 -0.19 -12.44 -8.70
N GLY A 65 1.01 -11.85 -8.60
CA GLY A 65 1.72 -11.35 -9.78
C GLY A 65 2.98 -10.57 -9.42
N THR A 66 3.33 -9.62 -10.28
CA THR A 66 4.47 -8.73 -10.12
C THR A 66 4.03 -7.28 -10.01
N PHE A 67 4.74 -6.53 -9.21
CA PHE A 67 4.55 -5.10 -8.99
C PHE A 67 5.85 -4.35 -9.28
N GLU A 68 5.75 -3.28 -10.02
CA GLU A 68 6.83 -2.32 -10.25
C GLU A 68 6.30 -0.91 -10.06
N PHE A 69 7.13 0.00 -9.58
CA PHE A 69 6.81 1.42 -9.55
C PHE A 69 8.04 2.29 -9.78
N ALA A 70 7.81 3.49 -10.26
CA ALA A 70 8.78 4.59 -10.28
C ALA A 70 8.07 5.91 -9.97
N ARG A 71 8.58 6.64 -8.99
CA ARG A 71 8.01 7.94 -8.59
C ARG A 71 8.31 9.02 -9.64
N PRO A 72 7.44 9.99 -9.80
CA PRO A 72 6.07 10.01 -9.30
C PRO A 72 5.09 9.27 -10.23
N ASN A 73 4.01 8.75 -9.67
CA ASN A 73 2.78 8.37 -10.39
C ASN A 73 2.92 7.25 -11.45
N ARG A 74 4.01 6.51 -11.48
CA ARG A 74 4.20 5.40 -12.42
C ARG A 74 4.22 4.09 -11.67
N PHE A 75 3.37 3.16 -12.05
CA PHE A 75 3.35 1.81 -11.52
C PHE A 75 2.77 0.81 -12.50
N ARG A 76 3.09 -0.46 -12.31
CA ARG A 76 2.57 -1.59 -13.06
C ARG A 76 2.29 -2.75 -12.12
N PHE A 77 1.09 -3.30 -12.21
CA PHE A 77 0.73 -4.61 -11.70
C PHE A 77 0.48 -5.55 -12.86
N ASN A 78 1.19 -6.67 -12.88
CA ASN A 78 0.87 -7.78 -13.78
C ASN A 78 0.31 -8.91 -12.92
N TYR A 79 -1.01 -9.06 -12.92
CA TYR A 79 -1.69 -10.18 -12.31
C TYR A 79 -1.49 -11.42 -13.18
N ALA A 80 -0.98 -12.50 -12.58
CA ALA A 80 -0.77 -13.77 -13.27
C ALA A 80 -1.83 -14.82 -12.90
N LYS A 81 -2.42 -14.71 -11.71
CA LYS A 81 -3.42 -15.65 -11.18
C LYS A 81 -4.52 -14.90 -10.43
N PRO A 82 -5.79 -15.39 -10.42
CA PRO A 82 -6.31 -16.49 -11.23
C PRO A 82 -6.50 -16.10 -12.70
N PHE A 83 -6.67 -14.80 -13.00
CA PHE A 83 -6.88 -14.23 -14.34
C PHE A 83 -5.73 -13.29 -14.68
N GLN A 84 -5.35 -13.26 -15.94
CA GLN A 84 -4.31 -12.36 -16.42
C GLN A 84 -4.87 -10.96 -16.61
N GLN A 85 -4.37 -10.01 -15.84
CA GLN A 85 -4.69 -8.60 -15.96
C GLN A 85 -3.44 -7.76 -15.83
N THR A 86 -3.39 -6.66 -16.56
CA THR A 86 -2.31 -5.68 -16.42
C THR A 86 -2.91 -4.33 -16.05
N LEU A 87 -2.43 -3.75 -14.95
CA LEU A 87 -2.77 -2.41 -14.50
C LEU A 87 -1.51 -1.55 -14.62
N VAL A 88 -1.55 -0.49 -15.45
CA VAL A 88 -0.40 0.39 -15.67
C VAL A 88 -0.81 1.84 -15.47
N ALA A 89 -0.06 2.56 -14.64
CA ALA A 89 -0.08 4.01 -14.60
C ALA A 89 1.19 4.55 -15.27
N ASP A 90 1.01 5.32 -16.33
CA ASP A 90 2.11 5.92 -17.11
C ASP A 90 2.51 7.33 -16.61
N GLY A 91 1.84 7.82 -15.55
CA GLY A 91 1.99 9.16 -14.99
C GLY A 91 0.80 10.08 -15.32
N GLN A 92 -0.01 9.76 -16.32
CA GLN A 92 -1.17 10.54 -16.74
C GLN A 92 -2.45 9.70 -16.80
N THR A 93 -2.34 8.47 -17.30
CA THR A 93 -3.45 7.55 -17.53
C THR A 93 -3.25 6.29 -16.72
N LEU A 94 -4.33 5.79 -16.15
CA LEU A 94 -4.43 4.43 -15.62
C LEU A 94 -5.06 3.53 -16.67
N TRP A 95 -4.31 2.55 -17.12
CA TRP A 95 -4.70 1.52 -18.07
C TRP A 95 -4.99 0.23 -17.32
N LEU A 96 -6.16 -0.35 -17.53
CA LEU A 96 -6.50 -1.69 -17.08
C LEU A 96 -6.76 -2.55 -18.30
N HIS A 97 -5.96 -3.57 -18.51
CA HIS A 97 -6.13 -4.56 -19.58
C HIS A 97 -6.54 -5.90 -18.97
N ASP A 98 -7.72 -6.34 -19.31
CA ASP A 98 -8.23 -7.68 -19.07
C ASP A 98 -7.91 -8.55 -20.30
N VAL A 99 -7.04 -9.54 -20.13
CA VAL A 99 -6.55 -10.36 -21.25
C VAL A 99 -7.63 -11.30 -21.75
N ASP A 100 -8.41 -11.89 -20.85
CA ASP A 100 -9.46 -12.86 -21.19
C ASP A 100 -10.60 -12.21 -21.97
N LEU A 101 -10.93 -10.96 -21.63
CA LEU A 101 -11.96 -10.18 -22.34
C LEU A 101 -11.40 -9.42 -23.55
N ASN A 102 -10.09 -9.38 -23.73
CA ASN A 102 -9.39 -8.52 -24.69
C ASN A 102 -9.87 -7.06 -24.64
N GLN A 103 -10.07 -6.56 -23.41
CA GLN A 103 -10.63 -5.24 -23.13
C GLN A 103 -9.64 -4.37 -22.39
N VAL A 104 -9.54 -3.10 -22.79
CA VAL A 104 -8.71 -2.09 -22.12
C VAL A 104 -9.60 -0.96 -21.61
N THR A 105 -9.49 -0.62 -20.33
CA THR A 105 -10.10 0.58 -19.78
C THR A 105 -9.01 1.63 -19.52
N ALA A 106 -9.21 2.84 -20.04
CA ALA A 106 -8.30 3.97 -19.85
C ALA A 106 -9.01 5.08 -19.07
N ARG A 107 -8.43 5.49 -17.93
CA ARG A 107 -8.94 6.56 -17.08
C ARG A 107 -7.87 7.60 -16.77
N PRO A 108 -8.20 8.89 -16.69
CA PRO A 108 -7.26 9.88 -16.16
C PRO A 108 -6.78 9.50 -14.77
N LEU A 109 -5.46 9.39 -14.59
CA LEU A 109 -4.86 8.92 -13.33
C LEU A 109 -5.30 9.77 -12.13
N ALA A 110 -5.39 11.09 -12.30
CA ALA A 110 -5.81 12.02 -11.25
C ALA A 110 -7.20 11.71 -10.66
N GLN A 111 -8.10 11.09 -11.43
CA GLN A 111 -9.45 10.74 -10.97
C GLN A 111 -9.48 9.43 -10.17
N VAL A 112 -8.47 8.58 -10.32
CA VAL A 112 -8.46 7.22 -9.74
C VAL A 112 -7.37 7.00 -8.69
N LEU A 113 -6.45 7.97 -8.53
CA LEU A 113 -5.37 7.90 -7.53
C LEU A 113 -5.90 7.68 -6.11
N GLN A 114 -7.01 8.32 -5.76
CA GLN A 114 -7.62 8.21 -4.43
C GLN A 114 -8.28 6.84 -4.15
N GLY A 115 -8.44 5.99 -5.17
CA GLY A 115 -9.08 4.67 -5.05
C GLY A 115 -8.11 3.48 -5.08
N THR A 116 -6.81 3.70 -5.26
CA THR A 116 -5.85 2.61 -5.48
C THR A 116 -4.74 2.65 -4.42
N PRO A 117 -4.57 1.60 -3.57
CA PRO A 117 -3.52 1.58 -2.52
C PRO A 117 -2.12 1.81 -3.05
N ALA A 118 -1.82 1.23 -4.22
CA ALA A 118 -0.53 1.38 -4.88
C ALA A 118 -0.28 2.81 -5.36
N ALA A 119 -1.34 3.53 -5.73
CA ALA A 119 -1.24 4.92 -6.14
C ALA A 119 -0.76 5.79 -4.99
N VAL A 120 -1.22 5.54 -3.77
CA VAL A 120 -0.75 6.25 -2.57
C VAL A 120 0.77 6.07 -2.39
N ILE A 121 1.28 4.85 -2.62
CA ILE A 121 2.71 4.56 -2.51
C ILE A 121 3.50 5.18 -3.68
N ALA A 122 3.00 5.08 -4.92
CA ALA A 122 3.70 5.56 -6.10
C ALA A 122 3.60 7.08 -6.31
N ALA A 123 2.51 7.70 -5.86
CA ALA A 123 2.29 9.15 -5.97
C ALA A 123 3.06 9.96 -4.94
N ALA A 124 3.29 9.41 -3.74
CA ALA A 124 3.94 10.15 -2.67
C ALA A 124 5.37 10.55 -3.06
N THR A 125 5.60 11.84 -3.22
CA THR A 125 6.95 12.41 -3.47
C THR A 125 7.67 12.69 -2.17
N ASP A 126 6.93 13.02 -1.12
CA ASP A 126 7.41 13.20 0.26
C ASP A 126 6.29 12.89 1.26
N LEU A 127 6.65 12.86 2.55
CA LEU A 127 5.71 12.57 3.62
C LEU A 127 4.67 13.70 3.80
N ARG A 128 5.03 14.95 3.50
CA ARG A 128 4.12 16.10 3.63
C ARG A 128 3.01 16.04 2.59
N GLY A 129 3.35 15.70 1.34
CA GLY A 129 2.35 15.46 0.29
C GLY A 129 1.35 14.38 0.69
N LEU A 130 1.84 13.27 1.25
CA LEU A 130 0.95 12.22 1.76
C LEU A 130 0.08 12.71 2.93
N GLN A 131 0.63 13.53 3.83
CA GLN A 131 -0.11 14.12 4.95
C GLN A 131 -1.15 15.18 4.51
N ALA A 132 -1.04 15.75 3.33
CA ALA A 132 -2.06 16.65 2.80
C ALA A 132 -3.37 15.90 2.52
N ASP A 133 -3.28 14.68 2.02
CA ASP A 133 -4.44 13.86 1.64
C ASP A 133 -4.89 12.91 2.77
N PHE A 134 -3.95 12.49 3.64
CA PHE A 134 -4.17 11.48 4.68
C PHE A 134 -3.74 11.96 6.06
N LYS A 135 -4.53 11.60 7.07
CA LYS A 135 -4.09 11.60 8.47
C LYS A 135 -3.25 10.35 8.69
N LEU A 136 -1.96 10.54 8.98
CA LEU A 136 -1.05 9.43 9.27
C LEU A 136 -0.91 9.22 10.76
N SER A 137 -0.96 7.97 11.21
CA SER A 137 -0.70 7.58 12.60
C SER A 137 0.11 6.29 12.64
N ALA A 138 1.15 6.29 13.47
CA ALA A 138 1.91 5.08 13.73
C ALA A 138 1.05 4.10 14.53
N GLN A 139 1.21 2.83 14.24
CA GLN A 139 0.52 1.73 14.91
C GLN A 139 1.55 0.86 15.65
N PRO A 140 1.12 0.08 16.64
CA PRO A 140 2.01 -0.87 17.30
C PRO A 140 2.68 -1.82 16.30
N ALA A 141 3.99 -2.04 16.49
CA ALA A 141 4.73 -3.00 15.71
C ALA A 141 4.15 -4.41 15.91
N SER A 142 4.01 -5.16 14.83
CA SER A 142 3.55 -6.54 14.86
C SER A 142 4.11 -7.34 13.66
N GLU A 143 4.26 -8.63 13.82
CA GLU A 143 4.79 -9.53 12.78
C GLU A 143 6.18 -9.09 12.25
N GLY A 144 6.98 -8.40 13.07
CA GLY A 144 8.28 -7.85 12.65
C GLY A 144 8.19 -6.64 11.73
N LEU A 145 7.01 -6.02 11.61
CA LEU A 145 6.77 -4.84 10.79
C LEU A 145 6.45 -3.62 11.66
N GLN A 146 6.87 -2.46 11.17
CA GLN A 146 6.39 -1.17 11.61
C GLN A 146 5.17 -0.79 10.77
N TRP A 147 4.09 -0.40 11.44
CA TRP A 147 2.83 -0.11 10.80
C TRP A 147 2.47 1.37 10.85
N VAL A 148 1.98 1.88 9.73
CA VAL A 148 1.40 3.22 9.65
C VAL A 148 -0.02 3.11 9.12
N LEU A 149 -0.97 3.70 9.83
CA LEU A 149 -2.35 3.88 9.37
C LEU A 149 -2.47 5.23 8.66
N ALA A 150 -3.03 5.19 7.46
CA ALA A 150 -3.38 6.36 6.65
C ALA A 150 -4.90 6.40 6.48
N GLU A 151 -5.54 7.45 7.00
CA GLU A 151 -6.97 7.71 6.89
C GLU A 151 -7.19 8.93 6.00
N PRO A 152 -8.02 8.85 4.93
CA PRO A 152 -8.30 10.00 4.09
C PRO A 152 -8.83 11.19 4.91
N ARG A 153 -8.35 12.40 4.61
CA ARG A 153 -8.85 13.62 5.27
C ARG A 153 -10.21 14.05 4.72
N THR A 154 -10.47 13.74 3.45
CA THR A 154 -11.75 14.03 2.81
C THR A 154 -12.65 12.81 2.92
N PRO A 155 -13.79 12.88 3.63
CA PRO A 155 -14.73 11.78 3.73
C PRO A 155 -15.48 11.54 2.41
N GLY A 156 -16.08 10.36 2.25
CA GLY A 156 -16.92 10.01 1.09
C GLY A 156 -16.16 9.40 -0.09
N GLY A 157 -14.84 9.19 0.03
CA GLY A 157 -14.08 8.44 -0.95
C GLY A 157 -14.30 6.93 -0.88
N GLN A 158 -13.71 6.20 -1.82
CA GLN A 158 -13.80 4.74 -1.86
C GLN A 158 -12.93 4.05 -0.80
N ILE A 159 -11.90 4.70 -0.29
CA ILE A 159 -11.00 4.18 0.73
C ILE A 159 -11.42 4.70 2.10
N GLN A 160 -11.58 3.81 3.07
CA GLN A 160 -11.77 4.13 4.47
C GLN A 160 -10.43 4.24 5.20
N SER A 161 -9.52 3.29 4.97
CA SER A 161 -8.19 3.31 5.57
C SER A 161 -7.20 2.46 4.79
N ILE A 162 -5.91 2.79 4.92
CA ILE A 162 -4.79 1.99 4.43
C ILE A 162 -3.79 1.82 5.58
N LYS A 163 -3.40 0.58 5.87
CA LYS A 163 -2.25 0.30 6.75
C LYS A 163 -1.06 -0.09 5.88
N VAL A 164 0.04 0.59 6.10
CA VAL A 164 1.32 0.34 5.42
C VAL A 164 2.24 -0.39 6.38
N GLY A 165 2.62 -1.61 6.04
CA GLY A 165 3.57 -2.43 6.79
C GLY A 165 4.96 -2.35 6.18
N LEU A 166 5.92 -1.84 6.94
CA LEU A 166 7.30 -1.62 6.53
C LEU A 166 8.27 -2.40 7.40
N ARG A 167 9.41 -2.73 6.86
CA ARG A 167 10.52 -3.36 7.58
C ARG A 167 11.83 -2.65 7.26
N THR A 168 12.71 -2.58 8.25
CA THR A 168 14.12 -2.22 8.02
C THR A 168 14.87 -3.47 7.60
N ALA A 169 15.47 -3.45 6.42
CA ALA A 169 16.32 -4.51 5.90
C ALA A 169 17.75 -4.01 5.71
N ALA A 170 18.69 -4.90 5.36
CA ALA A 170 20.10 -4.55 5.19
C ALA A 170 20.36 -3.47 4.12
N LYS A 171 19.47 -3.36 3.13
CA LYS A 171 19.57 -2.37 2.03
C LYS A 171 18.69 -1.14 2.24
N GLY A 172 18.05 -1.00 3.40
CA GLY A 172 17.16 0.12 3.72
C GLY A 172 15.72 -0.31 3.96
N PRO A 173 14.77 0.64 3.95
CA PRO A 173 13.37 0.35 4.21
C PRO A 173 12.72 -0.44 3.07
N GLU A 174 11.92 -1.44 3.43
CA GLU A 174 11.17 -2.29 2.50
C GLU A 174 9.67 -2.17 2.76
N LEU A 175 8.90 -2.08 1.68
CA LEU A 175 7.45 -2.25 1.70
C LEU A 175 7.13 -3.76 1.74
N VAL A 176 6.40 -4.19 2.78
CA VAL A 176 6.06 -5.60 2.97
C VAL A 176 4.56 -5.85 2.84
N SER A 177 3.73 -4.92 3.28
CA SER A 177 2.27 -5.11 3.24
C SER A 177 1.52 -3.81 3.04
N LEU A 178 0.41 -3.91 2.32
CA LEU A 178 -0.66 -2.91 2.27
C LEU A 178 -1.98 -3.59 2.64
N ASP A 179 -2.67 -3.06 3.65
CA ASP A 179 -3.96 -3.56 4.11
C ASP A 179 -4.97 -2.43 4.01
N MET A 180 -5.86 -2.53 3.02
CA MET A 180 -6.85 -1.50 2.72
C MET A 180 -8.24 -1.96 3.14
N LEU A 181 -8.97 -1.06 3.73
CA LEU A 181 -10.41 -1.17 3.96
C LEU A 181 -11.12 -0.13 3.11
N ASP A 182 -12.08 -0.57 2.30
CA ASP A 182 -12.90 0.32 1.50
C ASP A 182 -14.20 0.74 2.23
N SER A 183 -14.91 1.71 1.65
CA SER A 183 -16.15 2.25 2.21
C SER A 183 -17.32 1.24 2.19
N PHE A 184 -17.19 0.12 1.49
CA PHE A 184 -18.17 -0.96 1.43
C PHE A 184 -17.87 -2.09 2.43
N GLY A 185 -16.79 -1.94 3.25
CA GLY A 185 -16.35 -2.94 4.21
C GLY A 185 -15.55 -4.08 3.60
N GLN A 186 -15.13 -3.98 2.33
CA GLN A 186 -14.25 -4.94 1.71
C GLN A 186 -12.80 -4.67 2.15
N ARG A 187 -12.11 -5.72 2.58
CA ARG A 187 -10.70 -5.65 2.97
C ARG A 187 -9.82 -6.27 1.89
N SER A 188 -8.82 -5.54 1.46
CA SER A 188 -7.79 -5.99 0.51
C SER A 188 -6.43 -6.00 1.19
N VAL A 189 -5.86 -7.17 1.40
CA VAL A 189 -4.51 -7.34 1.96
C VAL A 189 -3.56 -7.73 0.83
N MET A 190 -2.56 -6.89 0.59
CA MET A 190 -1.50 -7.12 -0.37
C MET A 190 -0.19 -7.34 0.38
N ARG A 191 0.52 -8.43 0.09
CA ARG A 191 1.84 -8.74 0.65
C ARG A 191 2.87 -8.77 -0.46
N PHE A 192 4.00 -8.11 -0.21
CA PHE A 192 5.10 -8.01 -1.15
C PHE A 192 6.25 -8.92 -0.70
N ALA A 193 6.80 -9.66 -1.64
CA ALA A 193 7.96 -10.52 -1.44
C ALA A 193 9.07 -10.16 -2.44
N GLN A 194 10.31 -10.46 -2.10
CA GLN A 194 11.48 -10.17 -2.94
C GLN A 194 11.53 -8.69 -3.38
N PHE A 195 11.29 -7.79 -2.43
CA PHE A 195 11.30 -6.36 -2.70
C PHE A 195 12.73 -5.90 -3.06
N GLU A 196 12.86 -5.26 -4.22
CA GLU A 196 14.08 -4.61 -4.68
C GLU A 196 13.85 -3.09 -4.68
N ALA A 197 14.64 -2.37 -3.90
CA ALA A 197 14.64 -0.92 -3.89
C ALA A 197 15.56 -0.37 -4.98
N ASN A 198 15.07 0.59 -5.75
CA ASN A 198 15.79 1.28 -6.82
C ASN A 198 16.44 0.34 -7.85
N PRO A 199 15.70 -0.69 -8.35
CA PRO A 199 16.22 -1.55 -9.42
C PRO A 199 16.42 -0.75 -10.71
N ALA A 200 17.32 -1.19 -11.56
CA ALA A 200 17.39 -0.72 -12.94
C ALA A 200 16.14 -1.19 -13.70
N LEU A 201 15.17 -0.30 -13.86
CA LEU A 201 13.98 -0.57 -14.64
C LEU A 201 14.24 -0.26 -16.11
N PRO A 202 13.87 -1.14 -17.07
CA PRO A 202 13.98 -0.87 -18.49
C PRO A 202 13.27 0.42 -18.89
N ALA A 203 13.78 1.11 -19.91
CA ALA A 203 13.06 2.20 -20.54
C ALA A 203 11.71 1.68 -21.07
N GLY A 204 10.64 2.44 -20.81
CA GLY A 204 9.30 2.03 -21.23
C GLY A 204 8.59 1.01 -20.31
N SER A 205 9.14 0.69 -19.10
CA SER A 205 8.48 -0.21 -18.15
C SER A 205 7.04 0.17 -17.82
N PHE A 206 6.70 1.45 -17.95
CA PHE A 206 5.36 1.97 -17.67
C PHE A 206 4.61 2.45 -18.91
N ASP A 207 5.19 2.26 -20.11
CA ASP A 207 4.49 2.54 -21.35
C ASP A 207 3.46 1.42 -21.61
N PHE A 208 2.24 1.83 -21.93
CA PHE A 208 1.20 0.88 -22.29
C PHE A 208 0.62 1.24 -23.66
N LYS A 209 0.52 0.23 -24.50
CA LYS A 209 -0.18 0.32 -25.79
C LYS A 209 -1.25 -0.77 -25.82
N PRO A 210 -2.52 -0.43 -26.09
CA PRO A 210 -3.55 -1.43 -26.23
C PRO A 210 -3.15 -2.48 -27.29
N PRO A 211 -3.34 -3.77 -27.01
CA PRO A 211 -3.13 -4.81 -28.01
C PRO A 211 -3.99 -4.60 -29.24
N VAL A 212 -3.53 -5.14 -30.38
CA VAL A 212 -4.31 -5.09 -31.63
C VAL A 212 -5.63 -5.84 -31.45
N GLY A 213 -6.73 -5.19 -31.79
CA GLY A 213 -8.08 -5.75 -31.66
C GLY A 213 -8.68 -5.69 -30.24
N ALA A 214 -8.00 -5.06 -29.28
CA ALA A 214 -8.60 -4.83 -27.98
C ALA A 214 -9.68 -3.75 -28.03
N ASP A 215 -10.79 -4.00 -27.32
CA ASP A 215 -11.82 -2.99 -27.12
C ASP A 215 -11.34 -1.96 -26.07
N VAL A 216 -11.31 -0.67 -26.45
CA VAL A 216 -10.77 0.40 -25.59
C VAL A 216 -11.87 1.31 -25.09
N LEU A 217 -12.19 1.18 -23.78
CA LEU A 217 -13.16 1.99 -23.08
C LEU A 217 -12.50 3.22 -22.44
N ARG A 218 -13.13 4.37 -22.60
CA ARG A 218 -12.75 5.65 -21.95
C ARG A 218 -13.97 6.25 -21.27
N PRO A 219 -14.32 5.73 -20.05
CA PRO A 219 -15.48 6.21 -19.29
C PRO A 219 -15.23 7.58 -18.65
#